data_677ec9437d08b52452a2299fcbc51d35
#
_entry.id   677ec9437d08b52452a2299fcbc51d35
#
_cell.length_a   1.000
_cell.length_b   1.000
_cell.length_c   1.000
_cell.angle_alpha   90.00
_cell.angle_beta   90.00
_cell.angle_gamma   90.00
#
_symmetry.space_group_name_H-M   'P 1'
#
loop_
_entity.id
_entity.type
_entity.pdbx_description
1 polymer ?
#
loop_
_entity_poly.entity_id
_entity_poly.type
_entity_poly.pdbx_seq_one_letter_code
_entity_poly.pdbx_strand_id
1 'polypeptide(L)'
;AWVFVPHTTDVLLWGMLAVFAHIAGLTYAAKQESLDRIDRLWPLLILVLPFAIFVANFAVTPLALLTLLLLAVADILAVRLLALRRQGGDVPRAVAQLIAACALLDAAVVAFAGGSWPWVLACVLAYLACRLFQKFIPGT
;
A
#
# COMPACT_ATOMS: atom_id res chain seq x y z
N ALA A 1 20.50 -9.38 -25.54
CA ALA A 1 19.54 -8.81 -24.58
C ALA A 1 19.82 -9.44 -23.22
N TRP A 2 20.42 -8.70 -22.30
CA TRP A 2 20.59 -9.11 -20.92
C TRP A 2 19.22 -8.99 -20.27
N VAL A 3 18.54 -10.13 -20.11
CA VAL A 3 17.36 -10.21 -19.23
C VAL A 3 17.91 -10.06 -17.81
N PHE A 4 17.74 -8.88 -17.24
CA PHE A 4 18.04 -8.65 -15.84
C PHE A 4 16.99 -9.44 -15.04
N VAL A 5 17.32 -10.66 -14.67
CA VAL A 5 16.56 -11.40 -13.67
C VAL A 5 16.99 -10.78 -12.34
N PRO A 6 16.11 -10.00 -11.67
CA PRO A 6 16.46 -9.43 -10.38
C PRO A 6 16.80 -10.60 -9.45
N HIS A 7 17.97 -10.54 -8.81
CA HIS A 7 18.30 -11.51 -7.78
C HIS A 7 17.22 -11.39 -6.69
N THR A 8 16.70 -12.50 -6.23
CA THR A 8 15.62 -12.55 -5.21
C THR A 8 15.95 -11.67 -4.00
N THR A 9 17.25 -11.56 -3.67
CA THR A 9 17.76 -10.70 -2.60
C THR A 9 17.51 -9.23 -2.85
N ASP A 10 17.66 -8.74 -4.10
CA ASP A 10 17.45 -7.32 -4.43
C ASP A 10 15.98 -6.96 -4.32
N VAL A 11 15.08 -7.83 -4.80
CA VAL A 11 13.64 -7.63 -4.66
C VAL A 11 13.22 -7.60 -3.21
N LEU A 12 13.78 -8.47 -2.37
CA LEU A 12 13.52 -8.48 -0.94
C LEU A 12 13.97 -7.18 -0.26
N LEU A 13 15.19 -6.70 -0.54
CA LEU A 13 15.71 -5.47 0.06
C LEU A 13 14.89 -4.25 -0.34
N TRP A 14 14.60 -4.09 -1.63
CA TRP A 14 13.78 -2.98 -2.11
C TRP A 14 12.32 -3.11 -1.65
N GLY A 15 11.80 -4.34 -1.58
CA GLY A 15 10.47 -4.63 -1.03
C GLY A 15 10.38 -4.25 0.45
N MET A 16 11.38 -4.59 1.27
CA MET A 16 11.46 -4.19 2.68
C MET A 16 11.46 -2.67 2.83
N LEU A 17 12.21 -1.96 1.99
CA LEU A 17 12.26 -0.49 2.00
C LEU A 17 10.90 0.11 1.60
N ALA A 18 10.24 -0.47 0.61
CA ALA A 18 8.90 -0.06 0.19
C ALA A 18 7.86 -0.27 1.29
N VAL A 19 7.89 -1.43 1.96
CA VAL A 19 7.02 -1.74 3.11
C VAL A 19 7.29 -0.78 4.26
N PHE A 20 8.55 -0.51 4.57
CA PHE A 20 8.92 0.44 5.61
C PHE A 20 8.35 1.84 5.33
N ALA A 21 8.49 2.33 4.09
CA ALA A 21 7.94 3.62 3.68
C ALA A 21 6.41 3.67 3.81
N HIS A 22 5.72 2.60 3.41
CA HIS A 22 4.27 2.51 3.53
C HIS A 22 3.81 2.50 4.99
N ILE A 23 4.48 1.71 5.85
CA ILE A 23 4.20 1.66 7.30
C ILE A 23 4.48 3.01 7.96
N ALA A 24 5.52 3.73 7.55
CA ALA A 24 5.79 5.07 8.06
C ALA A 24 4.63 6.04 7.73
N GLY A 25 4.12 6.01 6.50
CA GLY A 25 2.94 6.79 6.10
C GLY A 25 1.69 6.40 6.87
N LEU A 26 1.45 5.10 7.02
CA LEU A 26 0.36 4.55 7.83
C LEU A 26 0.46 5.00 9.30
N THR A 27 1.64 4.91 9.90
CA THR A 27 1.88 5.30 11.30
C THR A 27 1.62 6.80 11.50
N TYR A 28 2.04 7.62 10.52
CA TYR A 28 1.73 9.04 10.55
C TYR A 28 0.21 9.28 10.51
N ALA A 29 -0.52 8.62 9.61
CA ALA A 29 -1.97 8.73 9.54
C ALA A 29 -2.66 8.26 10.83
N ALA A 30 -2.22 7.13 11.41
CA ALA A 30 -2.75 6.60 12.66
C ALA A 30 -2.52 7.54 13.85
N LYS A 31 -1.37 8.22 13.91
CA LYS A 31 -1.11 9.22 14.95
C LYS A 31 -2.09 10.39 14.88
N GLN A 32 -2.55 10.75 13.69
CA GLN A 32 -3.53 11.83 13.53
C GLN A 32 -4.94 11.43 13.99
N GLU A 33 -5.23 10.12 14.07
CA GLU A 33 -6.51 9.60 14.56
C GLU A 33 -6.77 10.06 16.00
N SER A 34 -5.76 9.99 16.87
CA SER A 34 -5.88 10.43 18.29
C SER A 34 -6.07 11.92 18.44
N LEU A 35 -5.65 12.73 17.47
CA LEU A 35 -5.76 14.19 17.48
C LEU A 35 -7.04 14.68 16.80
N ASP A 36 -7.81 13.79 16.19
CA ASP A 36 -8.99 14.05 15.35
C ASP A 36 -8.79 15.19 14.33
N ARG A 37 -7.55 15.45 13.95
CA ARG A 37 -7.19 16.42 12.91
C ARG A 37 -5.87 16.09 12.27
N ILE A 38 -5.76 16.46 11.00
CA ILE A 38 -4.52 16.37 10.25
C ILE A 38 -3.94 17.77 10.14
N ASP A 39 -2.84 18.01 10.83
CA ASP A 39 -2.18 19.29 10.78
C ASP A 39 -1.50 19.53 9.43
N ARG A 40 -0.93 18.47 8.83
CA ARG A 40 -0.19 18.56 7.57
C ARG A 40 -0.34 17.29 6.75
N LEU A 41 -0.64 17.43 5.47
CA LEU A 41 -0.76 16.30 4.52
C LEU A 41 0.57 15.92 3.85
N TRP A 42 1.56 16.83 3.84
CA TRP A 42 2.82 16.60 3.12
C TRP A 42 3.59 15.34 3.56
N PRO A 43 3.58 14.89 4.85
CA PRO A 43 4.27 13.66 5.21
C PRO A 43 3.68 12.40 4.56
N LEU A 44 2.44 12.46 4.09
CA LEU A 44 1.81 11.36 3.35
C LEU A 44 2.43 11.15 1.95
N LEU A 45 3.26 12.10 1.46
CA LEU A 45 4.06 11.88 0.25
C LEU A 45 4.99 10.67 0.35
N ILE A 46 5.31 10.21 1.56
CA ILE A 46 6.07 8.98 1.77
C ILE A 46 5.38 7.75 1.16
N LEU A 47 4.04 7.77 1.02
CA LEU A 47 3.27 6.71 0.36
C LEU A 47 3.56 6.60 -1.15
N VAL A 48 4.16 7.62 -1.76
CA VAL A 48 4.61 7.57 -3.16
C VAL A 48 5.93 6.80 -3.30
N LEU A 49 6.70 6.69 -2.23
CA LEU A 49 8.03 6.08 -2.26
C LEU A 49 8.03 4.63 -2.73
N PRO A 50 7.10 3.74 -2.31
CA PRO A 50 7.01 2.38 -2.84
C PRO A 50 6.93 2.34 -4.38
N PHE A 51 6.14 3.21 -4.99
CA PHE A 51 5.99 3.28 -6.45
C PHE A 51 7.29 3.69 -7.12
N ALA A 52 7.95 4.72 -6.59
CA ALA A 52 9.24 5.19 -7.10
C ALA A 52 10.32 4.09 -6.99
N ILE A 53 10.36 3.36 -5.86
CA ILE A 53 11.29 2.26 -5.64
C ILE A 53 11.10 1.17 -6.70
N PHE A 54 9.86 0.70 -6.91
CA PHE A 54 9.60 -0.40 -7.84
C PHE A 54 9.84 0.01 -9.29
N VAL A 55 9.33 1.16 -9.72
CA VAL A 55 9.48 1.63 -11.10
C VAL A 55 10.94 1.96 -11.45
N ALA A 56 11.72 2.48 -10.49
CA ALA A 56 13.10 2.85 -10.73
C ALA A 56 14.06 1.65 -10.78
N ASN A 57 13.76 0.56 -10.05
CA ASN A 57 14.70 -0.54 -9.86
C ASN A 57 14.32 -1.82 -10.60
N PHE A 58 13.10 -1.96 -11.10
CA PHE A 58 12.61 -3.19 -11.70
C PHE A 58 11.87 -2.96 -13.01
N ALA A 59 11.88 -3.98 -13.87
CA ALA A 59 11.07 -3.97 -15.09
C ALA A 59 9.58 -4.12 -14.76
N VAL A 60 8.77 -3.24 -15.29
CA VAL A 60 7.32 -3.23 -15.06
C VAL A 60 6.65 -4.22 -16.01
N THR A 61 6.19 -5.36 -15.48
CA THR A 61 5.35 -6.31 -16.21
C THR A 61 3.88 -5.87 -16.14
N PRO A 62 2.98 -6.38 -17.02
CA PRO A 62 1.55 -6.07 -16.92
C PRO A 62 0.95 -6.45 -15.56
N LEU A 63 1.38 -7.57 -14.97
CA LEU A 63 0.94 -7.99 -13.63
C LEU A 63 1.43 -7.04 -12.54
N ALA A 64 2.70 -6.61 -12.61
CA ALA A 64 3.28 -5.64 -11.68
C ALA A 64 2.58 -4.28 -11.82
N LEU A 65 2.28 -3.82 -13.04
CA LEU A 65 1.53 -2.60 -13.28
C LEU A 65 0.14 -2.66 -12.65
N LEU A 66 -0.56 -3.78 -12.82
CA LEU A 66 -1.88 -3.98 -12.22
C LEU A 66 -1.83 -3.85 -10.69
N THR A 67 -0.85 -4.50 -10.04
CA THR A 67 -0.70 -4.42 -8.59
C THR A 67 -0.38 -3.00 -8.10
N LEU A 68 0.48 -2.27 -8.81
CA LEU A 68 0.77 -0.87 -8.50
C LEU A 68 -0.46 0.03 -8.68
N LEU A 69 -1.27 -0.20 -9.71
CA LEU A 69 -2.52 0.56 -9.91
C LEU A 69 -3.52 0.30 -8.79
N LEU A 70 -3.68 -0.95 -8.36
CA LEU A 70 -4.55 -1.30 -7.23
C LEU A 70 -4.07 -0.64 -5.94
N LEU A 71 -2.76 -0.66 -5.67
CA LEU A 71 -2.16 0.00 -4.52
C LEU A 71 -2.37 1.52 -4.59
N ALA A 72 -2.14 2.14 -5.75
CA ALA A 72 -2.35 3.56 -5.95
C ALA A 72 -3.81 3.99 -5.68
N VAL A 73 -4.77 3.22 -6.18
CA VAL A 73 -6.19 3.47 -5.91
C VAL A 73 -6.48 3.38 -4.41
N ALA A 74 -5.97 2.36 -3.73
CA ALA A 74 -6.17 2.19 -2.30
C ALA A 74 -5.60 3.36 -1.49
N ASP A 75 -4.37 3.79 -1.80
CA ASP A 75 -3.69 4.91 -1.13
C ASP A 75 -4.37 6.25 -1.43
N ILE A 76 -4.78 6.49 -2.69
CA ILE A 76 -5.52 7.70 -3.07
C ILE A 76 -6.85 7.78 -2.31
N LEU A 77 -7.57 6.67 -2.19
CA LEU A 77 -8.83 6.63 -1.43
C LEU A 77 -8.60 6.96 0.05
N ALA A 78 -7.54 6.42 0.66
CA ALA A 78 -7.16 6.72 2.04
C ALA A 78 -6.79 8.21 2.21
N VAL A 79 -5.93 8.73 1.34
CA VAL A 79 -5.51 10.15 1.39
C VAL A 79 -6.70 11.09 1.16
N ARG A 80 -7.64 10.74 0.28
CA ARG A 80 -8.86 11.52 0.09
C ARG A 80 -9.72 11.57 1.34
N LEU A 81 -9.89 10.46 2.05
CA LEU A 81 -10.61 10.45 3.33
C LEU A 81 -9.93 11.37 4.35
N LEU A 82 -8.60 11.32 4.42
CA LEU A 82 -7.81 12.18 5.29
C LEU A 82 -7.91 13.66 4.92
N ALA A 83 -7.90 13.99 3.63
CA ALA A 83 -7.92 15.37 3.14
C ALA A 83 -9.31 16.02 3.22
N LEU A 84 -10.38 15.28 2.90
CA LEU A 84 -11.72 15.83 2.80
C LEU A 84 -12.46 15.86 4.14
N ARG A 85 -12.18 14.91 5.04
CA ARG A 85 -12.76 14.81 6.40
C ARG A 85 -14.20 15.34 6.52
N ARG A 86 -15.10 14.73 5.77
CA ARG A 86 -16.50 15.18 5.71
C ARG A 86 -17.32 14.70 6.91
N GLN A 87 -16.85 13.61 7.57
CA GLN A 87 -17.58 12.96 8.65
C GLN A 87 -16.63 12.54 9.77
N GLY A 88 -17.13 12.50 11.00
CA GLY A 88 -16.45 11.85 12.10
C GLY A 88 -16.20 10.36 11.74
N GLY A 89 -14.98 9.88 11.98
CA GLY A 89 -14.59 8.51 11.64
C GLY A 89 -13.91 8.33 10.26
N ASP A 90 -13.72 9.39 9.47
CA ASP A 90 -13.00 9.30 8.20
C ASP A 90 -11.51 8.99 8.40
N VAL A 91 -10.89 9.48 9.48
CA VAL A 91 -9.49 9.16 9.82
C VAL A 91 -9.32 7.68 10.16
N PRO A 92 -10.10 7.07 11.07
CA PRO A 92 -10.06 5.62 11.30
C PRO A 92 -10.29 4.80 10.03
N ARG A 93 -11.22 5.21 9.17
CA ARG A 93 -11.48 4.53 7.88
C ARG A 93 -10.28 4.62 6.94
N ALA A 94 -9.60 5.76 6.89
CA ALA A 94 -8.40 5.92 6.08
C ALA A 94 -7.25 5.05 6.61
N VAL A 95 -7.06 5.01 7.92
CA VAL A 95 -6.05 4.14 8.57
C VAL A 95 -6.36 2.67 8.28
N ALA A 96 -7.61 2.24 8.43
CA ALA A 96 -8.04 0.89 8.11
C ALA A 96 -7.80 0.55 6.61
N GLN A 97 -8.02 1.52 5.71
CA GLN A 97 -7.72 1.37 4.29
C GLN A 97 -6.23 1.17 4.04
N LEU A 98 -5.36 1.95 4.68
CA LEU A 98 -3.90 1.82 4.55
C LEU A 98 -3.38 0.50 5.14
N ILE A 99 -3.97 0.02 6.24
CA ILE A 99 -3.65 -1.30 6.80
C ILE A 99 -3.97 -2.40 5.78
N ALA A 100 -5.17 -2.37 5.19
CA ALA A 100 -5.54 -3.34 4.16
C ALA A 100 -4.63 -3.23 2.92
N ALA A 101 -4.20 -2.03 2.53
CA ALA A 101 -3.32 -1.79 1.39
C ALA A 101 -1.94 -2.46 1.53
N CYS A 102 -1.49 -2.83 2.75
CA CYS A 102 -0.28 -3.62 2.94
C CYS A 102 -0.34 -4.94 2.14
N ALA A 103 -1.51 -5.59 2.06
CA ALA A 103 -1.66 -6.81 1.26
C ALA A 103 -1.49 -6.55 -0.26
N LEU A 104 -1.87 -5.37 -0.75
CA LEU A 104 -1.62 -4.97 -2.14
C LEU A 104 -0.14 -4.64 -2.39
N LEU A 105 0.55 -4.12 -1.38
CA LEU A 105 1.99 -3.92 -1.43
C LEU A 105 2.72 -5.27 -1.51
N ASP A 106 2.30 -6.26 -0.73
CA ASP A 106 2.81 -7.64 -0.82
C ASP A 106 2.55 -8.22 -2.22
N ALA A 107 1.36 -7.98 -2.80
CA ALA A 107 1.06 -8.37 -4.17
C ALA A 107 2.04 -7.75 -5.17
N ALA A 108 2.42 -6.48 -4.99
CA ALA A 108 3.41 -5.81 -5.84
C ALA A 108 4.80 -6.44 -5.67
N VAL A 109 5.24 -6.69 -4.44
CA VAL A 109 6.53 -7.38 -4.17
C VAL A 109 6.57 -8.74 -4.87
N VAL A 110 5.51 -9.53 -4.75
CA VAL A 110 5.40 -10.86 -5.40
C VAL A 110 5.45 -10.72 -6.92
N ALA A 111 4.73 -9.76 -7.50
CA ALA A 111 4.71 -9.53 -8.95
C ALA A 111 6.07 -9.11 -9.48
N PHE A 112 6.78 -8.21 -8.80
CA PHE A 112 8.13 -7.77 -9.17
C PHE A 112 9.20 -8.83 -8.93
N ALA A 113 8.97 -9.77 -7.99
CA ALA A 113 9.82 -10.94 -7.79
C ALA A 113 9.63 -12.02 -8.88
N GLY A 114 8.77 -11.80 -9.87
CA GLY A 114 8.44 -12.79 -10.89
C GLY A 114 7.52 -13.91 -10.40
N GLY A 115 6.81 -13.66 -9.28
CA GLY A 115 5.83 -14.61 -8.75
C GLY A 115 4.66 -14.83 -9.70
N SER A 116 4.09 -16.03 -9.66
CA SER A 116 2.96 -16.39 -10.51
C SER A 116 1.66 -15.69 -10.08
N TRP A 117 0.74 -15.50 -11.01
CA TRP A 117 -0.54 -14.82 -10.79
C TRP A 117 -1.40 -15.37 -9.63
N PRO A 118 -1.37 -16.68 -9.27
CA PRO A 118 -2.17 -17.16 -8.14
C PRO A 118 -1.74 -16.55 -6.80
N TRP A 119 -0.45 -16.30 -6.59
CA TRP A 119 0.06 -15.68 -5.38
C TRP A 119 -0.33 -14.20 -5.30
N VAL A 120 -0.26 -13.50 -6.43
CA VAL A 120 -0.76 -12.11 -6.52
C VAL A 120 -2.24 -12.06 -6.23
N LEU A 121 -3.03 -13.00 -6.79
CA LEU A 121 -4.46 -13.11 -6.52
C LEU A 121 -4.74 -13.36 -5.04
N ALA A 122 -3.97 -14.24 -4.39
CA ALA A 122 -4.10 -14.50 -2.95
C ALA A 122 -3.92 -13.22 -2.11
N CYS A 123 -2.93 -12.39 -2.44
CA CYS A 123 -2.72 -11.10 -1.77
C CYS A 123 -3.89 -10.12 -2.02
N VAL A 124 -4.42 -10.07 -3.24
CA VAL A 124 -5.59 -9.24 -3.56
C VAL A 124 -6.83 -9.73 -2.80
N LEU A 125 -7.04 -11.03 -2.71
CA LEU A 125 -8.12 -11.61 -1.92
C LEU A 125 -7.95 -11.32 -0.42
N ALA A 126 -6.71 -11.32 0.09
CA ALA A 126 -6.42 -10.92 1.47
C ALA A 126 -6.80 -9.44 1.71
N TYR A 127 -6.48 -8.54 0.76
CA TYR A 127 -6.93 -7.15 0.83
C TYR A 127 -8.46 -7.05 0.91
N LEU A 128 -9.19 -7.74 0.02
CA LEU A 128 -10.65 -7.73 0.02
C LEU A 128 -11.23 -8.31 1.30
N ALA A 129 -10.65 -9.39 1.83
CA ALA A 129 -11.04 -9.98 3.10
C ALA A 129 -10.84 -9.00 4.26
N CYS A 130 -9.68 -8.33 4.34
CA CYS A 130 -9.44 -7.28 5.32
C CYS A 130 -10.50 -6.18 5.25
N ARG A 131 -10.83 -5.70 4.04
CA ARG A 131 -11.86 -4.67 3.84
C ARG A 131 -13.25 -5.14 4.25
N LEU A 132 -13.56 -6.41 4.01
CA LEU A 132 -14.83 -7.01 4.41
C LEU A 132 -14.92 -7.13 5.94
N PHE A 133 -13.88 -7.67 6.59
CA PHE A 133 -13.86 -7.83 8.04
C PHE A 133 -13.92 -6.50 8.79
N GLN A 134 -13.29 -5.45 8.27
CA GLN A 134 -13.34 -4.11 8.85
C GLN A 134 -14.77 -3.52 8.90
N LYS A 135 -15.72 -4.04 8.11
CA LYS A 135 -17.14 -3.65 8.19
C LYS A 135 -17.86 -4.29 9.37
N PHE A 136 -17.44 -5.48 9.76
CA PHE A 136 -18.09 -6.28 10.81
C PHE A 136 -17.40 -6.15 12.16
N ILE A 137 -16.11 -5.87 12.15
CA ILE A 137 -15.30 -5.69 13.36
C ILE A 137 -14.75 -4.27 13.32
N PRO A 138 -15.52 -3.27 13.79
CA PRO A 138 -14.99 -1.92 13.88
C PRO A 138 -13.79 -1.94 14.82
N GLY A 139 -12.65 -1.50 14.32
CA GLY A 139 -11.48 -1.25 15.16
C GLY A 139 -11.88 -0.26 16.24
N THR A 140 -11.78 -0.68 17.46
CA THR A 140 -11.99 0.19 18.62
C THR A 140 -10.89 1.21 18.72
#